data_5d7dcc2e344bae77d799fadfee43f805
#
_entry.id   5d7dcc2e344bae77d799fadfee43f805
#
_cell.length_a   1.000
_cell.length_b   1.000
_cell.length_c   1.000
_cell.angle_alpha   90.00
_cell.angle_beta   90.00
_cell.angle_gamma   90.00
#
_symmetry.space_group_name_H-M   'P 1'
#
loop_
_entity.id
_entity.type
_entity.pdbx_description
1 polymer ?
#
loop_
_entity_poly.entity_id
_entity_poly.type
_entity_poly.pdbx_seq_one_letter_code
_entity_poly.pdbx_strand_id
1 'polypeptide(L)'
;MTYRYKSEVRALDYWLLSMYHTYHSMIGVCNLVLFGAAIALMVRFWGEVNVNVRVFLVAFVLLIPVFHPLAVWIQAKSQAKATPQGTELAFGEPGIYVTLEGKHELIPWNKVKGAKREGNMIILFTGGGHGYMLTDRVLGKEKEEFYDYVKSHVYTSEGKKPDKKKR
;
A
#
# COMPACT_ATOMS: atom_id res chain seq x y z
N MET A 1 18.48 18.42 10.22
CA MET A 1 17.36 17.81 9.48
C MET A 1 17.88 17.43 8.10
N THR A 2 17.84 16.15 7.77
CA THR A 2 18.46 15.63 6.54
C THR A 2 17.46 15.57 5.38
N TYR A 3 16.19 15.26 5.66
CA TYR A 3 15.13 15.16 4.66
C TYR A 3 13.86 15.85 5.13
N ARG A 4 13.15 16.52 4.22
CA ARG A 4 11.84 17.13 4.50
C ARG A 4 10.90 16.87 3.33
N TYR A 5 9.76 16.23 3.62
CA TYR A 5 8.76 15.89 2.63
C TYR A 5 7.37 16.29 3.11
N LYS A 6 6.53 16.70 2.16
CA LYS A 6 5.12 16.92 2.41
C LYS A 6 4.36 15.68 1.96
N SER A 7 3.72 14.99 2.89
CA SER A 7 2.93 13.81 2.58
C SER A 7 1.64 14.22 1.86
N GLU A 8 1.55 13.85 0.59
CA GLU A 8 0.36 14.05 -0.25
C GLU A 8 -0.11 12.69 -0.75
N VAL A 9 -1.05 12.07 -0.02
CA VAL A 9 -1.58 10.76 -0.36
C VAL A 9 -2.94 10.91 -1.03
N ARG A 10 -3.07 10.38 -2.24
CA ARG A 10 -4.30 10.42 -3.03
C ARG A 10 -5.07 9.09 -2.92
N ALA A 11 -6.35 9.11 -3.26
CA ALA A 11 -7.16 7.90 -3.32
C ALA A 11 -6.53 6.80 -4.22
N LEU A 12 -5.86 7.20 -5.30
CA LEU A 12 -5.15 6.30 -6.19
C LEU A 12 -4.00 5.56 -5.49
N ASP A 13 -3.29 6.23 -4.59
CA ASP A 13 -2.16 5.62 -3.86
C ASP A 13 -2.65 4.54 -2.90
N TYR A 14 -3.76 4.79 -2.19
CA TYR A 14 -4.44 3.78 -1.36
C TYR A 14 -4.96 2.61 -2.18
N TRP A 15 -5.55 2.91 -3.35
CA TRP A 15 -6.06 1.88 -4.25
C TRP A 15 -4.94 0.99 -4.77
N LEU A 16 -3.84 1.58 -5.25
CA LEU A 16 -2.67 0.83 -5.73
C LEU A 16 -2.06 -0.02 -4.63
N LEU A 17 -1.93 0.52 -3.41
CA LEU A 17 -1.43 -0.21 -2.26
C LEU A 17 -2.33 -1.43 -1.93
N SER A 18 -3.64 -1.21 -1.89
CA SER A 18 -4.60 -2.28 -1.60
C SER A 18 -4.61 -3.35 -2.68
N MET A 19 -4.55 -2.96 -3.96
CA MET A 19 -4.44 -3.89 -5.08
C MET A 19 -3.13 -4.69 -5.01
N TYR A 20 -2.01 -4.02 -4.80
CA TYR A 20 -0.71 -4.68 -4.66
C TYR A 20 -0.75 -5.71 -3.52
N HIS A 21 -1.26 -5.32 -2.36
CA HIS A 21 -1.38 -6.22 -1.20
C HIS A 21 -2.31 -7.40 -1.47
N THR A 22 -3.46 -7.17 -2.08
CA THR A 22 -4.44 -8.21 -2.40
C THR A 22 -3.85 -9.23 -3.38
N TYR A 23 -3.28 -8.77 -4.48
CA TYR A 23 -2.80 -9.68 -5.54
C TYR A 23 -1.47 -10.38 -5.20
N HIS A 24 -0.71 -9.89 -4.22
CA HIS A 24 0.48 -10.57 -3.69
C HIS A 24 0.17 -11.44 -2.45
N SER A 25 -1.08 -11.53 -2.05
CA SER A 25 -1.54 -12.39 -0.95
C SER A 25 -2.05 -13.74 -1.44
N MET A 26 -2.16 -14.71 -0.53
CA MET A 26 -2.80 -16.00 -0.81
C MET A 26 -4.23 -15.82 -1.33
N ILE A 27 -4.96 -14.83 -0.83
CA ILE A 27 -6.32 -14.50 -1.28
C ILE A 27 -6.32 -14.11 -2.76
N GLY A 28 -5.35 -13.33 -3.21
CA GLY A 28 -5.21 -12.95 -4.61
C GLY A 28 -4.95 -14.15 -5.52
N VAL A 29 -4.09 -15.07 -5.08
CA VAL A 29 -3.82 -16.31 -5.81
C VAL A 29 -5.08 -17.17 -5.91
N CYS A 30 -5.80 -17.36 -4.78
CA CYS A 30 -7.08 -18.08 -4.79
C CYS A 30 -8.11 -17.45 -5.75
N ASN A 31 -8.23 -16.12 -5.73
CA ASN A 31 -9.14 -15.40 -6.64
C ASN A 31 -8.76 -15.62 -8.10
N LEU A 32 -7.46 -15.62 -8.42
CA LEU A 32 -7.00 -15.87 -9.78
C LEU A 32 -7.31 -17.28 -10.25
N VAL A 33 -7.12 -18.29 -9.39
CA VAL A 33 -7.45 -19.70 -9.68
C VAL A 33 -8.96 -19.86 -9.87
N LEU A 34 -9.79 -19.28 -8.98
CA LEU A 34 -11.24 -19.33 -9.11
C LEU A 34 -11.74 -18.63 -10.39
N PHE A 35 -11.14 -17.51 -10.76
CA PHE A 35 -11.45 -16.80 -11.99
C PHE A 35 -11.10 -17.64 -13.22
N GLY A 36 -9.92 -18.27 -13.24
CA GLY A 36 -9.53 -19.19 -14.32
C GLY A 36 -10.46 -20.40 -14.43
N ALA A 37 -10.84 -21.00 -13.29
CA ALA A 37 -11.80 -22.09 -13.25
C ALA A 37 -13.19 -21.68 -13.77
N ALA A 38 -13.67 -20.49 -13.39
CA ALA A 38 -14.93 -19.95 -13.87
C ALA A 38 -14.94 -19.75 -15.38
N ILE A 39 -13.85 -19.23 -15.96
CA ILE A 39 -13.71 -19.11 -17.41
C ILE A 39 -13.69 -20.50 -18.07
N ALA A 40 -12.94 -21.45 -17.54
CA ALA A 40 -12.87 -22.80 -18.09
C ALA A 40 -14.26 -23.48 -18.11
N LEU A 41 -15.00 -23.35 -17.02
CA LEU A 41 -16.38 -23.86 -16.92
C LEU A 41 -17.31 -23.15 -17.94
N MET A 42 -17.21 -21.85 -18.04
CA MET A 42 -17.99 -21.07 -19.00
C MET A 42 -17.74 -21.55 -20.44
N VAL A 43 -16.48 -21.74 -20.81
CA VAL A 43 -16.11 -22.21 -22.15
C VAL A 43 -16.59 -23.66 -22.41
N ARG A 44 -16.37 -24.55 -21.40
CA ARG A 44 -16.73 -25.96 -21.51
C ARG A 44 -18.23 -26.19 -21.69
N PHE A 45 -19.04 -25.45 -20.96
CA PHE A 45 -20.51 -25.66 -20.93
C PHE A 45 -21.28 -24.67 -21.82
N TRP A 46 -20.61 -23.79 -22.56
CA TRP A 46 -21.25 -22.72 -23.32
C TRP A 46 -22.33 -23.19 -24.28
N GLY A 47 -22.10 -24.33 -24.95
CA GLY A 47 -23.05 -24.91 -25.91
C GLY A 47 -24.18 -25.73 -25.28
N GLU A 48 -23.99 -26.17 -24.04
CA GLU A 48 -24.90 -27.12 -23.38
C GLU A 48 -25.97 -26.43 -22.50
N VAL A 49 -25.75 -25.14 -22.16
CA VAL A 49 -26.61 -24.40 -21.26
C VAL A 49 -27.52 -23.40 -21.97
N ASN A 50 -28.68 -23.13 -21.37
CA ASN A 50 -29.63 -22.16 -21.91
C ASN A 50 -29.14 -20.70 -21.74
N VAL A 51 -29.81 -19.76 -22.45
CA VAL A 51 -29.43 -18.34 -22.47
C VAL A 51 -29.36 -17.72 -21.07
N ASN A 52 -30.27 -18.04 -20.15
CA ASN A 52 -30.30 -17.47 -18.81
C ASN A 52 -29.07 -17.88 -18.02
N VAL A 53 -28.66 -19.16 -18.13
CA VAL A 53 -27.45 -19.65 -17.47
C VAL A 53 -26.18 -19.04 -18.08
N ARG A 54 -26.14 -18.81 -19.41
CA ARG A 54 -25.00 -18.08 -20.04
C ARG A 54 -24.86 -16.67 -19.49
N VAL A 55 -25.97 -15.93 -19.40
CA VAL A 55 -25.95 -14.56 -18.82
C VAL A 55 -25.46 -14.61 -17.38
N PHE A 56 -25.92 -15.55 -16.58
CA PHE A 56 -25.46 -15.73 -15.19
C PHE A 56 -23.96 -16.04 -15.11
N LEU A 57 -23.45 -16.95 -15.96
CA LEU A 57 -22.04 -17.30 -16.00
C LEU A 57 -21.16 -16.09 -16.40
N VAL A 58 -21.57 -15.32 -17.39
CA VAL A 58 -20.88 -14.09 -17.81
C VAL A 58 -20.86 -13.08 -16.67
N ALA A 59 -22.01 -12.85 -16.02
CA ALA A 59 -22.10 -11.94 -14.88
C ALA A 59 -21.17 -12.38 -13.73
N PHE A 60 -21.13 -13.68 -13.44
CA PHE A 60 -20.26 -14.25 -12.40
C PHE A 60 -18.78 -14.08 -12.73
N VAL A 61 -18.35 -14.34 -13.97
CA VAL A 61 -16.97 -14.13 -14.41
C VAL A 61 -16.57 -12.66 -14.31
N LEU A 62 -17.46 -11.73 -14.67
CA LEU A 62 -17.21 -10.30 -14.59
C LEU A 62 -17.21 -9.75 -13.16
N LEU A 63 -17.81 -10.46 -12.22
CA LEU A 63 -17.94 -10.01 -10.83
C LEU A 63 -16.57 -9.75 -10.19
N ILE A 64 -15.62 -10.66 -10.34
CA ILE A 64 -14.28 -10.53 -9.71
C ILE A 64 -13.50 -9.37 -10.31
N PRO A 65 -13.26 -9.25 -11.64
CA PRO A 65 -12.39 -8.20 -12.19
C PRO A 65 -13.03 -6.81 -12.20
N VAL A 66 -14.35 -6.70 -12.06
CA VAL A 66 -15.06 -5.42 -12.10
C VAL A 66 -15.44 -4.95 -10.70
N PHE A 67 -16.15 -5.78 -9.94
CA PHE A 67 -16.67 -5.35 -8.64
C PHE A 67 -15.59 -5.25 -7.56
N HIS A 68 -14.62 -6.16 -7.55
CA HIS A 68 -13.56 -6.10 -6.56
C HIS A 68 -12.70 -4.82 -6.67
N PRO A 69 -12.14 -4.43 -7.83
CA PRO A 69 -11.40 -3.18 -7.96
C PRO A 69 -12.26 -1.94 -7.67
N LEU A 70 -13.55 -1.97 -8.02
CA LEU A 70 -14.47 -0.88 -7.76
C LEU A 70 -14.73 -0.71 -6.25
N ALA A 71 -14.96 -1.82 -5.53
CA ALA A 71 -15.16 -1.80 -4.08
C ALA A 71 -13.90 -1.25 -3.37
N VAL A 72 -12.71 -1.70 -3.78
CA VAL A 72 -11.45 -1.19 -3.26
C VAL A 72 -11.25 0.29 -3.59
N TRP A 73 -11.69 0.75 -4.76
CA TRP A 73 -11.64 2.17 -5.12
C TRP A 73 -12.52 3.04 -4.23
N ILE A 74 -13.74 2.59 -3.93
CA ILE A 74 -14.65 3.30 -3.02
C ILE A 74 -14.02 3.40 -1.62
N GLN A 75 -13.46 2.30 -1.12
CA GLN A 75 -12.76 2.26 0.16
C GLN A 75 -11.53 3.19 0.17
N ALA A 76 -10.72 3.17 -0.89
CA ALA A 76 -9.55 4.04 -1.03
C ALA A 76 -9.92 5.53 -1.02
N LYS A 77 -11.03 5.90 -1.66
CA LYS A 77 -11.57 7.27 -1.60
C LYS A 77 -11.96 7.68 -0.17
N SER A 78 -12.60 6.78 0.56
CA SER A 78 -12.97 7.03 1.95
C SER A 78 -11.73 7.21 2.84
N GLN A 79 -10.73 6.35 2.69
CA GLN A 79 -9.46 6.45 3.42
C GLN A 79 -8.71 7.75 3.10
N ALA A 80 -8.62 8.12 1.82
CA ALA A 80 -7.96 9.36 1.41
C ALA A 80 -8.63 10.62 1.98
N LYS A 81 -9.96 10.61 2.13
CA LYS A 81 -10.71 11.71 2.77
C LYS A 81 -10.49 11.77 4.29
N ALA A 82 -10.31 10.62 4.93
CA ALA A 82 -10.09 10.53 6.37
C ALA A 82 -8.64 10.86 6.77
N THR A 83 -7.71 10.81 5.82
CA THR A 83 -6.29 11.10 6.09
C THR A 83 -6.05 12.61 6.02
N PRO A 84 -5.47 13.22 7.06
CA PRO A 84 -5.10 14.63 7.04
C PRO A 84 -4.11 14.90 5.90
N GLN A 85 -4.47 15.84 5.03
CA GLN A 85 -3.62 16.25 3.91
C GLN A 85 -2.61 17.31 4.35
N GLY A 86 -1.47 17.33 3.68
CA GLY A 86 -0.47 18.37 3.93
C GLY A 86 0.38 18.15 5.17
N THR A 87 0.41 16.94 5.70
CA THR A 87 1.33 16.58 6.79
C THR A 87 2.78 16.74 6.33
N GLU A 88 3.54 17.60 6.97
CA GLU A 88 4.97 17.75 6.73
C GLU A 88 5.74 16.80 7.64
N LEU A 89 6.63 16.03 7.02
CA LEU A 89 7.51 15.09 7.69
C LEU A 89 8.95 15.56 7.51
N ALA A 90 9.64 15.87 8.60
CA ALA A 90 11.05 16.20 8.59
C ALA A 90 11.84 15.16 9.38
N PHE A 91 12.86 14.60 8.75
CA PHE A 91 13.66 13.52 9.29
C PHE A 91 14.99 14.06 9.82
N GLY A 92 15.33 13.67 11.02
CA GLY A 92 16.56 14.09 11.68
C GLY A 92 17.09 13.00 12.61
N GLU A 93 18.23 13.25 13.20
CA GLU A 93 18.88 12.31 14.13
C GLU A 93 17.99 11.82 15.28
N PRO A 94 17.20 12.69 15.97
CA PRO A 94 16.40 12.25 17.10
C PRO A 94 15.12 11.49 16.68
N GLY A 95 14.66 11.65 15.40
CA GLY A 95 13.42 11.04 14.94
C GLY A 95 12.75 11.79 13.80
N ILE A 96 11.45 11.56 13.67
CA ILE A 96 10.58 12.13 12.64
C ILE A 96 9.80 13.27 13.27
N TYR A 97 9.97 14.48 12.78
CA TYR A 97 9.16 15.63 13.12
C TYR A 97 7.94 15.66 12.22
N VAL A 98 6.77 15.53 12.80
CA VAL A 98 5.49 15.59 12.11
C VAL A 98 4.86 16.94 12.38
N THR A 99 4.56 17.68 11.32
CA THR A 99 3.85 18.94 11.42
C THR A 99 2.52 18.83 10.69
N LEU A 100 1.44 19.01 11.41
CA LEU A 100 0.08 18.99 10.88
C LEU A 100 -0.72 20.15 11.49
N GLU A 101 -1.29 21.01 10.66
CA GLU A 101 -2.13 22.14 11.11
C GLU A 101 -1.49 23.01 12.22
N GLY A 102 -0.18 23.22 12.13
CA GLY A 102 0.56 23.99 13.13
C GLY A 102 0.92 23.22 14.42
N LYS A 103 0.49 21.99 14.55
CA LYS A 103 0.94 21.11 15.65
C LYS A 103 2.22 20.40 15.24
N HIS A 104 3.17 20.38 16.15
CA HIS A 104 4.45 19.72 15.95
C HIS A 104 4.57 18.54 16.91
N GLU A 105 4.85 17.38 16.38
CA GLU A 105 5.08 16.17 17.16
C GLU A 105 6.42 15.55 16.74
N LEU A 106 7.20 15.12 17.73
CA LEU A 106 8.42 14.36 17.49
C LEU A 106 8.15 12.88 17.77
N ILE A 107 8.32 12.06 16.76
CA ILE A 107 8.30 10.60 16.87
C ILE A 107 9.74 10.11 16.87
N PRO A 108 10.27 9.71 18.03
CA PRO A 108 11.66 9.24 18.12
C PRO A 108 11.79 7.89 17.37
N TRP A 109 13.00 7.61 16.85
CA TRP A 109 13.26 6.40 16.06
C TRP A 109 12.91 5.09 16.78
N ASN A 110 12.98 5.04 18.10
CA ASN A 110 12.58 3.86 18.89
C ASN A 110 11.07 3.55 18.85
N LYS A 111 10.24 4.53 18.43
CA LYS A 111 8.80 4.33 18.20
C LYS A 111 8.48 3.98 16.74
N VAL A 112 9.45 4.04 15.85
CA VAL A 112 9.29 3.64 14.45
C VAL A 112 9.56 2.14 14.35
N LYS A 113 8.50 1.36 14.10
CA LYS A 113 8.56 -0.11 14.03
C LYS A 113 9.21 -0.64 12.75
N GLY A 114 9.30 0.19 11.72
CA GLY A 114 9.91 -0.21 10.47
C GLY A 114 9.52 0.66 9.30
N ALA A 115 10.19 0.42 8.18
CA ALA A 115 9.87 0.98 6.87
C ALA A 115 9.73 -0.15 5.87
N LYS A 116 8.70 -0.10 5.04
CA LYS A 116 8.46 -1.09 3.97
C LYS A 116 8.31 -0.39 2.65
N ARG A 117 8.94 -0.94 1.61
CA ARG A 117 8.65 -0.54 0.24
C ARG A 117 7.49 -1.36 -0.30
N GLU A 118 6.49 -0.68 -0.81
CA GLU A 118 5.38 -1.32 -1.50
C GLU A 118 5.06 -0.54 -2.78
N GLY A 119 5.31 -1.19 -3.91
CA GLY A 119 5.10 -0.56 -5.22
C GLY A 119 5.87 0.75 -5.37
N ASN A 120 5.14 1.83 -5.57
CA ASN A 120 5.65 3.18 -5.81
C ASN A 120 5.67 4.06 -4.54
N MET A 121 5.80 3.47 -3.36
CA MET A 121 5.80 4.21 -2.09
C MET A 121 6.65 3.56 -1.02
N ILE A 122 7.01 4.34 -0.02
CA ILE A 122 7.59 3.89 1.25
C ILE A 122 6.57 4.12 2.35
N ILE A 123 6.29 3.08 3.12
CA ILE A 123 5.39 3.13 4.27
C ILE A 123 6.23 3.04 5.53
N LEU A 124 6.08 4.03 6.40
CA LEU A 124 6.71 4.08 7.71
C LEU A 124 5.70 3.66 8.76
N PHE A 125 5.97 2.59 9.48
CA PHE A 125 5.11 2.10 10.55
C PHE A 125 5.56 2.69 11.89
N THR A 126 4.66 3.43 12.53
CA THR A 126 4.89 3.99 13.87
C THR A 126 4.10 3.22 14.91
N GLY A 127 4.47 3.38 16.17
CA GLY A 127 3.71 2.78 17.28
C GLY A 127 2.28 3.32 17.32
N GLY A 128 1.30 2.46 17.71
CA GLY A 128 -0.10 2.85 17.81
C GLY A 128 -0.96 2.58 16.58
N GLY A 129 -0.43 1.83 15.59
CA GLY A 129 -1.20 1.45 14.40
C GLY A 129 -1.27 2.54 13.32
N HIS A 130 -0.54 3.64 13.51
CA HIS A 130 -0.42 4.69 12.50
C HIS A 130 0.77 4.43 11.57
N GLY A 131 0.63 4.86 10.32
CA GLY A 131 1.70 4.80 9.32
C GLY A 131 1.70 6.04 8.45
N TYR A 132 2.90 6.47 8.04
CA TYR A 132 3.06 7.56 7.08
C TYR A 132 3.45 6.98 5.74
N MET A 133 2.77 7.42 4.68
CA MET A 133 3.06 7.02 3.32
C MET A 133 3.76 8.15 2.58
N LEU A 134 4.88 7.83 1.96
CA LEU A 134 5.63 8.71 1.09
C LEU A 134 5.69 8.08 -0.31
N THR A 135 5.06 8.73 -1.27
CA THR A 135 4.98 8.25 -2.65
C THR A 135 6.21 8.65 -3.45
N ASP A 136 6.47 7.95 -4.55
CA ASP A 136 7.56 8.27 -5.47
C ASP A 136 7.47 9.70 -6.03
N ARG A 137 6.27 10.27 -6.08
CA ARG A 137 6.07 11.68 -6.47
C ARG A 137 6.74 12.65 -5.48
N VAL A 138 6.73 12.29 -4.20
CA VAL A 138 7.27 13.11 -3.12
C VAL A 138 8.76 12.85 -2.94
N LEU A 139 9.18 11.59 -3.06
CA LEU A 139 10.57 11.17 -2.85
C LEU A 139 11.46 11.39 -4.08
N GLY A 140 10.89 11.30 -5.28
CA GLY A 140 11.63 11.47 -6.52
C GLY A 140 12.83 10.53 -6.64
N LYS A 141 13.99 11.10 -6.98
CA LYS A 141 15.24 10.35 -7.14
C LYS A 141 15.89 9.93 -5.82
N GLU A 142 15.50 10.55 -4.71
CA GLU A 142 16.07 10.30 -3.37
C GLU A 142 15.45 9.08 -2.67
N LYS A 143 14.50 8.38 -3.31
CA LYS A 143 13.75 7.26 -2.71
C LYS A 143 14.65 6.19 -2.10
N GLU A 144 15.69 5.77 -2.82
CA GLU A 144 16.58 4.70 -2.37
C GLU A 144 17.46 5.16 -1.20
N GLU A 145 18.07 6.34 -1.31
CA GLU A 145 18.90 6.93 -0.27
C GLU A 145 18.09 7.21 1.00
N PHE A 146 16.88 7.74 0.83
CA PHE A 146 15.95 7.96 1.92
C PHE A 146 15.54 6.65 2.61
N TYR A 147 15.24 5.61 1.86
CA TYR A 147 14.90 4.32 2.43
C TYR A 147 16.04 3.73 3.25
N ASP A 148 17.26 3.79 2.74
CA ASP A 148 18.44 3.29 3.44
C ASP A 148 18.74 4.13 4.69
N TYR A 149 18.54 5.45 4.62
CA TYR A 149 18.63 6.36 5.77
C TYR A 149 17.66 5.96 6.89
N VAL A 150 16.37 5.81 6.57
CA VAL A 150 15.35 5.40 7.54
C VAL A 150 15.66 4.02 8.12
N LYS A 151 16.02 3.08 7.26
CA LYS A 151 16.35 1.72 7.66
C LYS A 151 17.53 1.67 8.64
N SER A 152 18.57 2.46 8.41
CA SER A 152 19.73 2.52 9.29
C SER A 152 19.34 3.01 10.71
N HIS A 153 18.48 4.02 10.80
CA HIS A 153 18.03 4.57 12.08
C HIS A 153 17.09 3.64 12.84
N VAL A 154 16.15 2.98 12.15
CA VAL A 154 15.22 2.04 12.76
C VAL A 154 15.98 0.81 13.30
N TYR A 155 16.87 0.22 12.51
CA TYR A 155 17.64 -0.96 12.97
C TYR A 155 18.61 -0.63 14.09
N THR A 156 19.20 0.56 14.09
CA THR A 156 20.08 1.01 15.17
C THR A 156 19.32 1.20 16.49
N SER A 157 18.09 1.71 16.43
CA SER A 157 17.25 1.92 17.62
C SER A 157 16.71 0.62 18.23
N GLU A 158 16.53 -0.43 17.44
CA GLU A 158 16.11 -1.77 17.91
C GLU A 158 17.27 -2.70 18.32
N GLY A 159 18.51 -2.25 18.21
CA GLY A 159 19.70 -3.08 18.50
C GLY A 159 19.91 -4.24 17.50
N LYS A 160 19.16 -4.27 16.40
CA LYS A 160 19.29 -5.27 15.32
C LYS A 160 20.25 -4.76 14.25
N LYS A 161 21.31 -5.54 13.95
CA LYS A 161 22.19 -5.26 12.80
C LYS A 161 21.42 -5.30 11.49
N PRO A 162 21.69 -4.39 10.55
CA PRO A 162 21.07 -4.42 9.22
C PRO A 162 21.45 -5.73 8.52
N ASP A 163 20.42 -6.44 8.06
CA ASP A 163 20.60 -7.67 7.28
C ASP A 163 21.32 -7.34 5.97
N LYS A 164 22.57 -7.77 5.86
CA LYS A 164 23.36 -7.63 4.64
C LYS A 164 22.71 -8.49 3.56
N LYS A 165 21.87 -7.89 2.73
CA LYS A 165 21.31 -8.53 1.55
C LYS A 165 22.45 -9.08 0.71
N LYS A 166 22.53 -10.42 0.60
CA LYS A 166 23.39 -11.11 -0.36
C LYS A 166 23.12 -10.53 -1.76
N ARG A 167 24.19 -10.06 -2.37
CA ARG A 167 24.23 -9.71 -3.81
C ARG A 167 23.96 -10.95 -4.64
#